data_4bff9b3100164c02ec965bd3bf63e501
#
_entry.id   4bff9b3100164c02ec965bd3bf63e501
#
_cell.length_a   1.000
_cell.length_b   1.000
_cell.length_c   1.000
_cell.angle_alpha   90.00
_cell.angle_beta   90.00
_cell.angle_gamma   90.00
#
_symmetry.space_group_name_H-M   'P 1'
#
loop_
_entity.id
_entity.type
_entity.pdbx_description
1 polymer ?
#
loop_
_entity_poly.entity_id
_entity_poly.type
_entity_poly.pdbx_seq_one_letter_code
_entity_poly.pdbx_strand_id
1 'polypeptide(L)'
;MVNVGCGLDTRYQRIGNDQAAVFYELDLPEVIDLRRKLIPETGEDHYIAASLLETGWMDALKKQHPEGQFIFVVEGVLMYFYEEQVKTVLKHIAERFSGGELWFDVCGKMMVKSGAKPDSLRKSAAEIRSGISDGHEVEIWVPALELIEQACYQKFFTERWGTVMRLFARFPRFSCKFSSLLGYRIK
;
A
#
# COMPACT_ATOMS: atom_id res chain seq x y z
N MET A 1 -8.75 -8.92 -5.24
CA MET A 1 -7.95 -7.86 -4.56
C MET A 1 -6.65 -8.46 -4.07
N VAL A 2 -5.54 -7.72 -4.13
CA VAL A 2 -4.24 -8.16 -3.60
C VAL A 2 -3.82 -7.19 -2.48
N ASN A 3 -3.74 -7.69 -1.25
CA ASN A 3 -3.26 -6.96 -0.08
C ASN A 3 -1.77 -7.25 0.10
N VAL A 4 -0.93 -6.30 -0.21
CA VAL A 4 0.52 -6.47 -0.26
C VAL A 4 1.16 -5.99 1.04
N GLY A 5 1.98 -6.86 1.66
CA GLY A 5 2.50 -6.62 3.00
C GLY A 5 1.38 -6.74 4.03
N CYS A 6 0.56 -7.77 3.90
CA CYS A 6 -0.69 -7.93 4.64
C CYS A 6 -0.51 -8.08 6.15
N GLY A 7 0.67 -8.53 6.61
CA GLY A 7 0.91 -8.76 8.04
C GLY A 7 -0.17 -9.64 8.67
N LEU A 8 -0.77 -9.13 9.73
CA LEU A 8 -1.92 -9.74 10.41
C LEU A 8 -3.21 -8.92 10.21
N ASP A 9 -3.31 -8.16 9.12
CA ASP A 9 -4.54 -7.42 8.78
C ASP A 9 -5.70 -8.39 8.55
N THR A 10 -6.87 -8.02 9.04
CA THR A 10 -8.12 -8.78 8.92
C THR A 10 -9.07 -8.14 7.92
N ARG A 11 -8.52 -7.53 6.86
CA ARG A 11 -9.32 -6.79 5.86
C ARG A 11 -10.38 -7.67 5.21
N TYR A 12 -10.01 -8.87 4.78
CA TYR A 12 -10.96 -9.82 4.22
C TYR A 12 -12.15 -10.07 5.16
N GLN A 13 -11.87 -10.37 6.44
CA GLN A 13 -12.90 -10.66 7.43
C GLN A 13 -13.76 -9.43 7.76
N ARG A 14 -13.21 -8.22 7.68
CA ARG A 14 -13.89 -6.97 8.03
C ARG A 14 -14.74 -6.41 6.90
N ILE A 15 -14.32 -6.58 5.65
CA ILE A 15 -15.05 -6.06 4.50
C ILE A 15 -16.29 -6.91 4.23
N GLY A 16 -16.28 -8.16 4.66
CA GLY A 16 -17.31 -9.12 4.34
C GLY A 16 -17.15 -9.68 2.93
N ASN A 17 -17.52 -10.93 2.77
CA ASN A 17 -17.44 -11.59 1.48
C ASN A 17 -18.79 -11.51 0.76
N ASP A 18 -19.20 -10.31 0.38
CA ASP A 18 -20.48 -10.14 -0.33
C ASP A 18 -20.38 -10.57 -1.76
N GLN A 19 -19.34 -11.16 -2.23
CA GLN A 19 -19.34 -11.51 -3.44
C GLN A 19 -18.23 -11.90 -4.23
N ALA A 20 -18.09 -12.29 -5.22
CA ALA A 20 -17.31 -12.54 -6.43
C ALA A 20 -15.82 -12.06 -6.46
N ALA A 21 -15.33 -11.45 -5.41
CA ALA A 21 -13.95 -10.95 -5.31
C ALA A 21 -13.05 -11.95 -4.58
N VAL A 22 -12.02 -12.44 -5.27
CA VAL A 22 -10.96 -13.25 -4.67
C VAL A 22 -9.95 -12.33 -4.00
N PHE A 23 -9.51 -12.67 -2.78
CA PHE A 23 -8.52 -11.94 -2.01
C PHE A 23 -7.21 -12.72 -1.98
N TYR A 24 -6.13 -12.00 -2.15
CA TYR A 24 -4.77 -12.50 -2.03
C TYR A 24 -4.02 -11.68 -1.00
N GLU A 25 -3.56 -12.35 0.04
CA GLU A 25 -2.80 -11.76 1.14
C GLU A 25 -1.33 -12.12 0.94
N LEU A 26 -0.53 -11.14 0.50
CA LEU A 26 0.87 -11.33 0.17
C LEU A 26 1.77 -10.74 1.26
N ASP A 27 2.71 -11.53 1.75
CA ASP A 27 3.78 -11.09 2.63
C ASP A 27 4.98 -12.05 2.58
N LEU A 28 6.04 -11.72 3.29
CA LEU A 28 7.22 -12.57 3.42
C LEU A 28 6.84 -13.95 4.01
N PRO A 29 7.56 -15.03 3.66
CA PRO A 29 7.22 -16.39 4.08
C PRO A 29 7.02 -16.53 5.59
N GLU A 30 7.89 -15.94 6.40
CA GLU A 30 7.80 -15.98 7.85
C GLU A 30 6.55 -15.28 8.42
N VAL A 31 6.09 -14.22 7.74
CA VAL A 31 4.86 -13.50 8.12
C VAL A 31 3.63 -14.32 7.75
N ILE A 32 3.62 -14.90 6.56
CA ILE A 32 2.54 -15.79 6.10
C ILE A 32 2.44 -17.05 6.97
N ASP A 33 3.57 -17.62 7.39
CA ASP A 33 3.58 -18.76 8.31
C ASP A 33 2.98 -18.40 9.69
N LEU A 34 3.25 -17.19 10.19
CA LEU A 34 2.61 -16.69 11.40
C LEU A 34 1.12 -16.43 11.17
N ARG A 35 0.77 -15.79 10.05
CA ARG A 35 -0.61 -15.49 9.68
C ARG A 35 -1.46 -16.76 9.63
N ARG A 36 -0.99 -17.83 9.00
CA ARG A 36 -1.70 -19.13 8.93
C ARG A 36 -2.03 -19.72 10.29
N LYS A 37 -1.21 -19.46 11.31
CA LYS A 37 -1.45 -19.93 12.69
C LYS A 37 -2.54 -19.15 13.40
N LEU A 38 -2.71 -17.88 13.07
CA LEU A 38 -3.59 -16.93 13.77
C LEU A 38 -4.89 -16.68 13.00
N ILE A 39 -4.79 -16.63 11.69
CA ILE A 39 -5.88 -16.30 10.77
C ILE A 39 -5.80 -17.34 9.65
N PRO A 40 -6.55 -18.46 9.71
CA PRO A 40 -6.48 -19.50 8.67
C PRO A 40 -7.09 -19.03 7.35
N GLU A 41 -6.52 -19.49 6.25
CA GLU A 41 -7.10 -19.31 4.90
C GLU A 41 -8.51 -19.90 4.86
N THR A 42 -9.46 -19.16 4.31
CA THR A 42 -10.85 -19.58 4.20
C THR A 42 -11.50 -19.02 2.95
N GLY A 43 -12.30 -19.83 2.27
CA GLY A 43 -13.08 -19.39 1.11
C GLY A 43 -12.22 -18.80 0.00
N GLU A 44 -12.43 -17.53 -0.31
CA GLU A 44 -11.75 -16.77 -1.35
C GLU A 44 -10.60 -15.91 -0.80
N ASP A 45 -10.06 -16.22 0.38
CA ASP A 45 -8.92 -15.56 1.01
C ASP A 45 -7.67 -16.44 0.92
N HIS A 46 -6.79 -16.15 -0.02
CA HIS A 46 -5.61 -16.95 -0.34
C HIS A 46 -4.32 -16.26 0.09
N TYR A 47 -3.32 -17.05 0.53
CA TYR A 47 -2.06 -16.51 1.04
C TYR A 47 -0.90 -16.76 0.08
N ILE A 48 -0.14 -15.70 -0.22
CA ILE A 48 1.04 -15.75 -1.08
C ILE A 48 2.27 -15.44 -0.23
N ALA A 49 3.14 -16.43 -0.06
CA ALA A 49 4.42 -16.28 0.64
C ALA A 49 5.51 -15.88 -0.37
N ALA A 50 5.72 -14.58 -0.55
CA ALA A 50 6.69 -14.04 -1.49
C ALA A 50 7.14 -12.63 -1.11
N SER A 51 8.31 -12.22 -1.59
CA SER A 51 8.74 -10.83 -1.50
C SER A 51 8.02 -9.96 -2.54
N LEU A 52 7.63 -8.74 -2.14
CA LEU A 52 7.10 -7.73 -3.07
C LEU A 52 8.08 -7.42 -4.21
N LEU A 53 9.38 -7.60 -4.00
CA LEU A 53 10.41 -7.36 -5.02
C LEU A 53 10.49 -8.46 -6.08
N GLU A 54 9.90 -9.63 -5.84
CA GLU A 54 9.84 -10.73 -6.79
C GLU A 54 8.64 -10.54 -7.74
N THR A 55 8.77 -11.04 -8.97
CA THR A 55 7.68 -10.93 -9.98
C THR A 55 6.91 -12.23 -10.18
N GLY A 56 7.43 -13.36 -9.69
CA GLY A 56 6.83 -14.66 -9.90
C GLY A 56 5.38 -14.78 -9.42
N TRP A 57 5.04 -14.16 -8.31
CA TRP A 57 3.68 -14.12 -7.80
C TRP A 57 2.74 -13.30 -8.70
N MET A 58 3.24 -12.22 -9.32
CA MET A 58 2.46 -11.41 -10.27
C MET A 58 2.13 -12.22 -11.52
N ASP A 59 3.13 -12.94 -12.05
CA ASP A 59 2.96 -13.78 -13.24
C ASP A 59 2.01 -14.95 -12.96
N ALA A 60 2.07 -15.54 -11.75
CA ALA A 60 1.14 -16.58 -11.30
C ALA A 60 -0.31 -16.06 -11.21
N LEU A 61 -0.53 -14.89 -10.61
CA LEU A 61 -1.84 -14.26 -10.51
C LEU A 61 -2.43 -13.94 -11.89
N LYS A 62 -1.61 -13.38 -12.79
CA LYS A 62 -2.07 -13.06 -14.14
C LYS A 62 -2.41 -14.31 -14.94
N LYS A 63 -1.67 -15.39 -14.75
CA LYS A 63 -1.97 -16.70 -15.37
C LYS A 63 -3.27 -17.30 -14.81
N GLN A 64 -3.52 -17.16 -13.52
CA GLN A 64 -4.73 -17.69 -12.86
C GLN A 64 -5.98 -16.88 -13.25
N HIS A 65 -5.83 -15.56 -13.44
CA HIS A 65 -6.92 -14.65 -13.78
C HIS A 65 -6.54 -13.79 -15.00
N PRO A 66 -6.48 -14.35 -16.22
CA PRO A 66 -6.02 -13.64 -17.42
C PRO A 66 -6.87 -12.41 -17.75
N GLU A 67 -8.19 -12.49 -17.53
CA GLU A 67 -9.15 -11.40 -17.75
C GLU A 67 -9.55 -10.68 -16.45
N GLY A 68 -8.89 -11.03 -15.34
CA GLY A 68 -9.20 -10.46 -14.03
C GLY A 68 -8.84 -8.97 -13.93
N GLN A 69 -9.72 -8.20 -13.31
CA GLN A 69 -9.40 -6.84 -12.87
C GLN A 69 -8.81 -6.90 -11.46
N PHE A 70 -7.70 -6.21 -11.26
CA PHE A 70 -6.97 -6.25 -10.01
C PHE A 70 -7.03 -4.92 -9.28
N ILE A 71 -7.20 -5.00 -7.95
CA ILE A 71 -6.98 -3.89 -7.04
C ILE A 71 -5.85 -4.30 -6.10
N PHE A 72 -4.77 -3.53 -6.10
CA PHE A 72 -3.64 -3.68 -5.19
C PHE A 72 -3.78 -2.69 -4.06
N VAL A 73 -3.62 -3.15 -2.84
CA VAL A 73 -3.55 -2.32 -1.64
C VAL A 73 -2.23 -2.58 -0.94
N VAL A 74 -1.42 -1.53 -0.75
CA VAL A 74 -0.09 -1.61 -0.15
C VAL A 74 -0.02 -0.61 0.99
N GLU A 75 -0.26 -1.05 2.21
CA GLU A 75 -0.35 -0.19 3.38
C GLU A 75 0.77 -0.48 4.39
N GLY A 76 1.51 0.58 4.77
CA GLY A 76 2.61 0.47 5.73
C GLY A 76 3.84 -0.28 5.21
N VAL A 77 4.09 -0.27 3.90
CA VAL A 77 5.11 -1.11 3.26
C VAL A 77 6.13 -0.30 2.46
N LEU A 78 5.69 0.48 1.48
CA LEU A 78 6.59 1.10 0.49
C LEU A 78 7.60 2.06 1.13
N MET A 79 7.24 2.68 2.22
CA MET A 79 8.12 3.63 2.93
C MET A 79 9.42 3.01 3.45
N TYR A 80 9.49 1.69 3.60
CA TYR A 80 10.69 0.97 4.07
C TYR A 80 11.66 0.60 2.96
N PHE A 81 11.25 0.75 1.69
CA PHE A 81 12.08 0.49 0.53
C PHE A 81 12.80 1.75 0.07
N TYR A 82 13.93 1.59 -0.59
CA TYR A 82 14.57 2.70 -1.30
C TYR A 82 13.74 3.13 -2.51
N GLU A 83 13.83 4.40 -2.89
CA GLU A 83 13.04 4.98 -3.99
C GLU A 83 13.14 4.16 -5.28
N GLU A 84 14.35 3.67 -5.65
CA GLU A 84 14.54 2.86 -6.84
C GLU A 84 13.83 1.50 -6.77
N GLN A 85 13.73 0.91 -5.57
CA GLN A 85 12.96 -0.32 -5.38
C GLN A 85 11.46 -0.05 -5.52
N VAL A 86 10.98 1.07 -4.96
CA VAL A 86 9.59 1.49 -5.11
C VAL A 86 9.25 1.68 -6.58
N LYS A 87 10.06 2.43 -7.34
CA LYS A 87 9.89 2.61 -8.80
C LYS A 87 9.82 1.28 -9.55
N THR A 88 10.71 0.36 -9.21
CA THR A 88 10.77 -0.97 -9.84
C THR A 88 9.50 -1.77 -9.58
N VAL A 89 9.03 -1.81 -8.33
CA VAL A 89 7.79 -2.51 -7.96
C VAL A 89 6.58 -1.92 -8.68
N LEU A 90 6.42 -0.59 -8.63
CA LEU A 90 5.31 0.10 -9.28
C LEU A 90 5.29 -0.15 -10.80
N LYS A 91 6.48 -0.15 -11.42
CA LYS A 91 6.63 -0.48 -12.84
C LYS A 91 6.23 -1.92 -13.15
N HIS A 92 6.69 -2.89 -12.36
CA HIS A 92 6.35 -4.30 -12.56
C HIS A 92 4.85 -4.57 -12.42
N ILE A 93 4.18 -3.91 -11.46
CA ILE A 93 2.72 -4.01 -11.32
C ILE A 93 2.03 -3.38 -12.54
N ALA A 94 2.45 -2.18 -12.94
CA ALA A 94 1.84 -1.46 -14.05
C ALA A 94 1.98 -2.21 -15.39
N GLU A 95 3.12 -2.85 -15.63
CA GLU A 95 3.37 -3.62 -16.87
C GLU A 95 2.49 -4.89 -16.99
N ARG A 96 2.00 -5.42 -15.88
CA ARG A 96 1.28 -6.70 -15.84
C ARG A 96 -0.24 -6.58 -15.68
N PHE A 97 -0.70 -5.49 -15.07
CA PHE A 97 -2.08 -5.39 -14.60
C PHE A 97 -2.81 -4.15 -15.15
N SER A 98 -2.67 -3.92 -16.47
CA SER A 98 -3.43 -2.87 -17.15
C SER A 98 -4.93 -3.01 -16.90
N GLY A 99 -5.62 -1.90 -16.67
CA GLY A 99 -7.04 -1.83 -16.29
C GLY A 99 -7.30 -1.99 -14.80
N GLY A 100 -6.27 -2.29 -13.99
CA GLY A 100 -6.37 -2.39 -12.54
C GLY A 100 -6.22 -1.07 -11.80
N GLU A 101 -6.26 -1.16 -10.48
CA GLU A 101 -6.00 -0.03 -9.57
C GLU A 101 -4.92 -0.38 -8.56
N LEU A 102 -4.18 0.65 -8.13
CA LEU A 102 -3.13 0.53 -7.14
C LEU A 102 -3.30 1.62 -6.08
N TRP A 103 -3.48 1.20 -4.84
CA TRP A 103 -3.66 2.07 -3.68
C TRP A 103 -2.56 1.83 -2.65
N PHE A 104 -1.84 2.87 -2.26
CA PHE A 104 -0.78 2.76 -1.25
C PHE A 104 -0.61 4.02 -0.43
N ASP A 105 -0.11 3.83 0.78
CA ASP A 105 0.25 4.95 1.64
C ASP A 105 1.71 5.36 1.48
N VAL A 106 1.98 6.62 1.77
CA VAL A 106 3.32 7.20 1.68
C VAL A 106 3.62 8.13 2.84
N CYS A 107 4.87 8.13 3.27
CA CYS A 107 5.44 9.23 4.02
C CYS A 107 5.89 10.34 3.06
N GLY A 108 5.74 11.58 3.45
CA GLY A 108 6.26 12.70 2.67
C GLY A 108 7.77 12.87 2.82
N LYS A 109 8.41 13.44 1.81
CA LYS A 109 9.87 13.70 1.79
C LYS A 109 10.37 14.49 3.01
N MET A 110 9.51 15.34 3.56
CA MET A 110 9.84 16.10 4.77
C MET A 110 9.99 15.19 6.00
N MET A 111 9.16 14.18 6.13
CA MET A 111 9.26 13.19 7.21
C MET A 111 10.56 12.39 7.10
N VAL A 112 10.90 11.93 5.89
CA VAL A 112 12.15 11.22 5.63
C VAL A 112 13.37 12.09 6.00
N LYS A 113 13.41 13.34 5.53
CA LYS A 113 14.53 14.26 5.79
C LYS A 113 14.69 14.63 7.26
N SER A 114 13.60 14.76 8.00
CA SER A 114 13.64 15.10 9.43
C SER A 114 14.05 13.93 10.32
N GLY A 115 14.05 12.69 9.82
CA GLY A 115 14.22 11.49 10.62
C GLY A 115 13.08 11.25 11.60
N ALA A 116 11.96 11.98 11.45
CA ALA A 116 10.79 11.83 12.30
C ALA A 116 10.16 10.45 12.06
N LYS A 117 9.91 9.74 13.15
CA LYS A 117 9.21 8.45 13.09
C LYS A 117 7.78 8.63 13.59
N PRO A 118 6.77 8.06 12.92
CA PRO A 118 5.43 7.92 13.47
C PRO A 118 5.49 7.23 14.85
N ASP A 119 4.51 7.50 15.71
CA ASP A 119 4.48 6.94 17.07
C ASP A 119 4.54 5.41 17.07
N SER A 120 3.94 4.77 16.08
CA SER A 120 3.98 3.32 15.86
C SER A 120 5.39 2.78 15.61
N LEU A 121 6.30 3.59 15.06
CA LEU A 121 7.66 3.18 14.73
C LEU A 121 8.71 3.61 15.75
N ARG A 122 8.37 4.43 16.74
CA ARG A 122 9.34 4.96 17.72
C ARG A 122 10.11 3.87 18.48
N LYS A 123 9.47 2.73 18.70
CA LYS A 123 10.07 1.58 19.43
C LYS A 123 10.62 0.50 18.50
N SER A 124 10.57 0.70 17.19
CA SER A 124 11.06 -0.28 16.21
C SER A 124 12.39 0.16 15.60
N ALA A 125 13.16 -0.83 15.12
CA ALA A 125 14.36 -0.60 14.33
C ALA A 125 14.05 -0.19 12.88
N ALA A 126 12.78 -0.15 12.48
CA ALA A 126 12.38 0.20 11.12
C ALA A 126 12.76 1.65 10.77
N GLU A 127 13.28 1.83 9.57
CA GLU A 127 13.69 3.11 9.01
C GLU A 127 12.81 3.47 7.82
N ILE A 128 12.35 4.73 7.78
CA ILE A 128 11.67 5.25 6.60
C ILE A 128 12.73 5.68 5.60
N ARG A 129 12.75 5.04 4.42
CA ARG A 129 13.80 5.18 3.39
C ARG A 129 13.33 5.94 2.16
N SER A 130 12.04 5.90 1.86
CA SER A 130 11.46 6.64 0.74
C SER A 130 10.31 7.52 1.17
N GLY A 131 10.08 8.57 0.41
CA GLY A 131 8.97 9.49 0.64
C GLY A 131 8.49 10.13 -0.64
N ILE A 132 7.17 10.28 -0.76
CA ILE A 132 6.50 10.93 -1.87
C ILE A 132 5.64 12.06 -1.29
N SER A 133 5.81 13.29 -1.78
CA SER A 133 5.03 14.43 -1.31
C SER A 133 3.91 14.83 -2.26
N ASP A 134 4.06 14.51 -3.54
CA ASP A 134 3.10 14.78 -4.60
C ASP A 134 2.89 13.51 -5.40
N GLY A 135 1.63 13.04 -5.48
CA GLY A 135 1.28 11.83 -6.22
C GLY A 135 1.65 11.89 -7.71
N HIS A 136 1.71 13.08 -8.30
CA HIS A 136 2.13 13.24 -9.69
C HIS A 136 3.60 12.85 -9.94
N GLU A 137 4.44 12.78 -8.89
CA GLU A 137 5.82 12.28 -9.03
C GLU A 137 5.84 10.82 -9.53
N VAL A 138 4.86 10.03 -9.12
CA VAL A 138 4.77 8.62 -9.51
C VAL A 138 4.42 8.46 -10.99
N GLU A 139 3.62 9.35 -11.54
CA GLU A 139 3.31 9.35 -12.98
C GLU A 139 4.56 9.64 -13.84
N ILE A 140 5.49 10.45 -13.30
CA ILE A 140 6.78 10.70 -13.95
C ILE A 140 7.65 9.45 -13.93
N TRP A 141 7.63 8.69 -12.81
CA TRP A 141 8.40 7.45 -12.69
C TRP A 141 7.82 6.32 -13.54
N VAL A 142 6.49 6.23 -13.58
CA VAL A 142 5.75 5.16 -14.26
C VAL A 142 4.58 5.78 -15.02
N PRO A 143 4.75 6.19 -16.28
CA PRO A 143 3.72 6.87 -17.08
C PRO A 143 2.44 6.04 -17.33
N ALA A 144 2.49 4.74 -17.09
CA ALA A 144 1.33 3.86 -17.13
C ALA A 144 0.40 4.01 -15.92
N LEU A 145 0.83 4.69 -14.86
CA LEU A 145 -0.01 5.02 -13.71
C LEU A 145 -0.64 6.40 -13.91
N GLU A 146 -1.93 6.51 -13.61
CA GLU A 146 -2.69 7.76 -13.63
C GLU A 146 -3.26 8.02 -12.24
N LEU A 147 -2.90 9.15 -11.65
CA LEU A 147 -3.35 9.51 -10.30
C LEU A 147 -4.87 9.72 -10.27
N ILE A 148 -5.56 8.92 -9.48
CA ILE A 148 -7.00 9.05 -9.22
C ILE A 148 -7.23 9.98 -8.02
N GLU A 149 -6.47 9.74 -6.95
CA GLU A 149 -6.67 10.45 -5.70
C GLU A 149 -5.37 10.58 -4.90
N GLN A 150 -5.21 11.73 -4.25
CA GLN A 150 -4.27 11.92 -3.15
C GLN A 150 -5.06 12.40 -1.92
N ALA A 151 -5.22 11.54 -0.94
CA ALA A 151 -5.91 11.83 0.30
C ALA A 151 -4.95 11.95 1.48
N CYS A 152 -5.09 13.02 2.26
CA CYS A 152 -4.30 13.21 3.47
C CYS A 152 -4.91 12.41 4.62
N TYR A 153 -4.13 11.64 5.35
CA TYR A 153 -4.62 10.88 6.51
C TYR A 153 -5.33 11.75 7.54
N GLN A 154 -4.86 12.99 7.72
CA GLN A 154 -5.41 13.94 8.69
C GLN A 154 -6.84 14.41 8.38
N LYS A 155 -7.35 14.13 7.17
CA LYS A 155 -8.76 14.42 6.81
C LYS A 155 -9.73 13.36 7.34
N PHE A 156 -9.23 12.15 7.62
CA PHE A 156 -10.05 11.06 8.09
C PHE A 156 -10.15 11.07 9.61
N PHE A 157 -11.37 10.88 10.15
CA PHE A 157 -11.62 10.73 11.58
C PHE A 157 -11.00 11.85 12.42
N THR A 158 -11.20 13.11 11.98
CA THR A 158 -10.60 14.30 12.63
C THR A 158 -10.93 14.40 14.12
N GLU A 159 -12.04 13.83 14.56
CA GLU A 159 -12.46 13.75 15.95
C GLU A 159 -11.53 12.91 16.83
N ARG A 160 -10.77 11.99 16.23
CA ARG A 160 -9.79 11.14 16.91
C ARG A 160 -8.40 11.77 17.05
N TRP A 161 -8.17 12.89 16.35
CA TRP A 161 -6.88 13.57 16.38
C TRP A 161 -6.80 14.56 17.55
N GLY A 162 -5.63 14.68 18.17
CA GLY A 162 -5.36 15.73 19.14
C GLY A 162 -5.43 17.14 18.52
N THR A 163 -5.54 18.17 19.38
CA THR A 163 -5.80 19.56 18.96
C THR A 163 -4.80 20.08 17.91
N VAL A 164 -3.52 19.74 18.06
CA VAL A 164 -2.47 20.14 17.11
C VAL A 164 -2.70 19.53 15.74
N MET A 165 -3.02 18.22 15.68
CA MET A 165 -3.26 17.52 14.42
C MET A 165 -4.57 17.98 13.75
N ARG A 166 -5.59 18.35 14.53
CA ARG A 166 -6.81 18.96 13.99
C ARG A 166 -6.53 20.30 13.32
N LEU A 167 -5.67 21.12 13.93
CA LEU A 167 -5.24 22.37 13.30
C LEU A 167 -4.47 22.12 12.00
N PHE A 168 -3.61 21.11 12.00
CA PHE A 168 -2.86 20.67 10.84
C PHE A 168 -3.77 20.21 9.69
N ALA A 169 -4.86 19.49 10.01
CA ALA A 169 -5.85 19.02 9.04
C ALA A 169 -6.56 20.16 8.27
N ARG A 170 -6.55 21.41 8.83
CA ARG A 170 -7.10 22.58 8.14
C ARG A 170 -6.27 23.05 6.94
N PHE A 171 -5.03 22.57 6.82
CA PHE A 171 -4.11 22.93 5.74
C PHE A 171 -3.76 21.69 4.90
N PRO A 172 -4.68 21.18 4.06
CA PRO A 172 -4.51 19.93 3.35
C PRO A 172 -3.28 19.90 2.44
N ARG A 173 -2.95 21.03 1.79
CA ARG A 173 -1.74 21.13 0.96
C ARG A 173 -0.44 20.94 1.75
N PHE A 174 -0.47 21.16 3.05
CA PHE A 174 0.69 20.98 3.92
C PHE A 174 0.67 19.59 4.56
N SER A 175 -0.48 19.15 5.06
CA SER A 175 -0.62 17.85 5.72
C SER A 175 -0.38 16.67 4.78
N CYS A 176 -0.79 16.75 3.51
CA CYS A 176 -0.48 15.74 2.49
C CYS A 176 1.03 15.57 2.23
N LYS A 177 1.84 16.60 2.51
CA LYS A 177 3.31 16.49 2.41
C LYS A 177 3.95 15.68 3.54
N PHE A 178 3.18 15.29 4.57
CA PHE A 178 3.67 14.43 5.66
C PHE A 178 3.30 12.97 5.44
N SER A 179 2.04 12.71 5.11
CA SER A 179 1.56 11.37 4.81
C SER A 179 0.30 11.44 3.99
N SER A 180 0.19 10.58 3.00
CA SER A 180 -0.94 10.52 2.09
C SER A 180 -1.26 9.08 1.74
N LEU A 181 -2.52 8.85 1.41
CA LEU A 181 -2.96 7.71 0.64
C LEU A 181 -3.02 8.13 -0.83
N LEU A 182 -2.42 7.36 -1.70
CA LEU A 182 -2.37 7.59 -3.14
C LEU A 182 -3.10 6.46 -3.87
N GLY A 183 -3.98 6.81 -4.78
CA GLY A 183 -4.70 5.88 -5.64
C GLY A 183 -4.39 6.14 -7.10
N TYR A 184 -4.10 5.09 -7.85
CA TYR A 184 -3.77 5.14 -9.28
C TYR A 184 -4.61 4.15 -10.07
N ARG A 185 -4.98 4.56 -11.28
CA ARG A 185 -5.42 3.65 -12.33
C ARG A 185 -4.21 3.19 -13.13
N ILE A 186 -4.18 1.93 -13.49
CA ILE A 186 -3.16 1.33 -14.36
C ILE A 186 -3.71 1.37 -15.81
N LYS A 187 -3.05 2.14 -16.68
CA LYS A 187 -3.45 2.30 -18.10
C LYS A 187 -3.20 1.05 -18.92
#